data_bb3337271349ee9da9cc50f5fca9a49c
#
_entry.id   bb3337271349ee9da9cc50f5fca9a49c
#
_cell.length_a   1.000
_cell.length_b   1.000
_cell.length_c   1.000
_cell.angle_alpha   90.00
_cell.angle_beta   90.00
_cell.angle_gamma   90.00
#
_symmetry.space_group_name_H-M   'P 1'
#
loop_
_entity.id
_entity.type
_entity.pdbx_description
1 polymer ?
#
loop_
_entity_poly.entity_id
_entity_poly.type
_entity_poly.pdbx_seq_one_letter_code
_entity_poly.pdbx_strand_id
1 'polypeptide(L)'
;MTTEPGAQQPSPDAGADAPFTAPDPEQARTHRVHASLFRIAERHAATDEQRRRQVHPSMIGPHEAVRLVSYLLSGTALPEGDEPEVDQADVTAALTLVPSARADLDELETGLIRMARGRGMTWQEIAFGLGLGTPQAARQRYERLAGRAGGGGRGRGVAGAGADGGERTAQDSP
;
A
#
# COMPACT_ATOMS: atom_id res chain seq x y z
N MET A 1 40.94 31.59 18.52
CA MET A 1 40.55 31.59 17.06
C MET A 1 39.59 30.45 16.87
N THR A 2 38.30 30.77 16.91
CA THR A 2 37.19 29.80 16.84
C THR A 2 36.59 29.93 15.47
N THR A 3 36.71 28.89 14.65
CA THR A 3 36.16 28.84 13.29
C THR A 3 34.70 28.35 13.39
N GLU A 4 33.74 29.20 13.09
CA GLU A 4 32.34 28.82 12.93
C GLU A 4 32.15 27.98 11.67
N PRO A 5 31.33 26.91 11.70
CA PRO A 5 30.91 26.21 10.50
C PRO A 5 29.82 27.01 9.79
N GLY A 6 30.08 27.37 8.54
CA GLY A 6 29.19 28.13 7.68
C GLY A 6 27.84 27.43 7.50
N ALA A 7 26.80 28.16 7.82
CA ALA A 7 25.43 27.82 7.50
C ALA A 7 25.23 27.80 5.99
N GLN A 8 24.96 26.63 5.43
CA GLN A 8 24.56 26.44 4.05
C GLN A 8 23.17 27.04 3.86
N GLN A 9 23.11 28.21 3.22
CA GLN A 9 21.85 28.83 2.80
C GLN A 9 21.18 27.96 1.74
N PRO A 10 19.87 27.69 1.84
CA PRO A 10 19.14 26.99 0.79
C PRO A 10 19.15 27.86 -0.48
N SER A 11 19.48 27.23 -1.61
CA SER A 11 19.53 27.88 -2.93
C SER A 11 18.15 28.45 -3.26
N PRO A 12 18.00 29.73 -3.65
CA PRO A 12 16.73 30.38 -3.92
C PRO A 12 16.06 29.99 -5.24
N ASP A 13 16.63 29.04 -5.99
CA ASP A 13 16.24 28.77 -7.38
C ASP A 13 15.22 27.64 -7.58
N ALA A 14 14.82 26.92 -6.53
CA ALA A 14 13.89 25.80 -6.65
C ALA A 14 12.40 26.17 -6.81
N GLY A 15 12.05 27.45 -6.72
CA GLY A 15 10.67 27.93 -6.77
C GLY A 15 10.27 28.72 -8.03
N ALA A 16 11.25 29.20 -8.82
CA ALA A 16 10.95 30.12 -9.92
C ALA A 16 10.39 29.43 -11.18
N ASP A 17 10.70 28.15 -11.39
CA ASP A 17 10.23 27.37 -12.55
C ASP A 17 8.95 26.55 -12.28
N ALA A 18 8.41 26.60 -11.06
CA ALA A 18 7.22 25.83 -10.67
C ALA A 18 5.99 26.07 -11.57
N PRO A 19 5.71 27.30 -12.07
CA PRO A 19 4.58 27.55 -12.96
C PRO A 19 4.74 26.94 -14.37
N PHE A 20 5.96 26.64 -14.77
CA PHE A 20 6.28 26.11 -16.10
C PHE A 20 6.66 24.62 -16.10
N THR A 21 6.71 24.01 -14.92
CA THR A 21 6.95 22.56 -14.79
C THR A 21 5.62 21.83 -14.89
N ALA A 22 5.50 20.92 -15.84
CA ALA A 22 4.31 20.08 -15.96
C ALA A 22 4.12 19.29 -14.64
N PRO A 23 2.90 19.26 -14.08
CA PRO A 23 2.64 18.50 -12.88
C PRO A 23 2.95 17.02 -13.11
N ASP A 24 3.68 16.41 -12.17
CA ASP A 24 3.98 14.98 -12.23
C ASP A 24 2.66 14.17 -12.08
N PRO A 25 2.23 13.46 -13.14
CA PRO A 25 0.97 12.71 -13.11
C PRO A 25 1.00 11.54 -12.11
N GLU A 26 2.17 11.03 -11.79
CA GLU A 26 2.33 9.94 -10.80
C GLU A 26 2.17 10.47 -9.38
N GLN A 27 2.77 11.61 -9.08
CA GLN A 27 2.58 12.29 -7.80
C GLN A 27 1.12 12.72 -7.61
N ALA A 28 0.49 13.26 -8.63
CA ALA A 28 -0.92 13.62 -8.59
C ALA A 28 -1.83 12.40 -8.37
N ARG A 29 -1.49 11.24 -8.93
CA ARG A 29 -2.21 9.98 -8.69
C ARG A 29 -2.04 9.52 -7.25
N THR A 30 -0.82 9.50 -6.75
CA THR A 30 -0.48 9.14 -5.36
C THR A 30 -1.24 10.01 -4.37
N HIS A 31 -1.26 11.31 -4.59
CA HIS A 31 -2.02 12.24 -3.76
C HIS A 31 -3.52 11.93 -3.76
N ARG A 32 -4.11 11.66 -4.93
CA ARG A 32 -5.54 11.27 -5.01
C ARG A 32 -5.84 9.97 -4.28
N VAL A 33 -4.95 8.97 -4.35
CA VAL A 33 -5.10 7.71 -3.60
C VAL A 33 -5.12 7.97 -2.10
N HIS A 34 -4.18 8.75 -1.58
CA HIS A 34 -4.15 9.09 -0.16
C HIS A 34 -5.39 9.90 0.27
N ALA A 35 -5.75 10.93 -0.48
CA ALA A 35 -6.95 11.73 -0.19
C ALA A 35 -8.23 10.87 -0.18
N SER A 36 -8.32 9.89 -1.08
CA SER A 36 -9.44 8.94 -1.15
C SER A 36 -9.50 8.04 0.08
N LEU A 37 -8.37 7.49 0.53
CA LEU A 37 -8.30 6.69 1.75
C LEU A 37 -8.69 7.49 2.98
N PHE A 38 -8.14 8.70 3.13
CA PHE A 38 -8.47 9.58 4.25
C PHE A 38 -9.95 9.91 4.29
N ARG A 39 -10.53 10.28 3.15
CA ARG A 39 -11.96 10.59 3.08
C ARG A 39 -12.82 9.43 3.56
N ILE A 40 -12.60 8.23 3.06
CA ILE A 40 -13.37 7.05 3.45
C ILE A 40 -13.13 6.70 4.92
N ALA A 41 -11.89 6.79 5.40
CA ALA A 41 -11.55 6.53 6.78
C ALA A 41 -12.24 7.51 7.75
N GLU A 42 -12.23 8.81 7.45
CA GLU A 42 -12.86 9.84 8.28
C GLU A 42 -14.37 9.73 8.33
N ARG A 43 -15.01 9.30 7.27
CA ARG A 43 -16.47 9.24 7.18
C ARG A 43 -17.07 7.90 7.66
N HIS A 44 -16.38 6.81 7.38
CA HIS A 44 -16.93 5.46 7.51
C HIS A 44 -16.06 4.51 8.37
N ALA A 45 -14.97 5.01 8.94
CA ALA A 45 -14.05 4.24 9.78
C ALA A 45 -13.45 5.09 10.92
N ALA A 46 -14.15 6.13 11.36
CA ALA A 46 -13.66 7.05 12.38
C ALA A 46 -13.84 6.52 13.81
N THR A 47 -14.94 5.81 14.08
CA THR A 47 -15.24 5.28 15.41
C THR A 47 -14.74 3.85 15.61
N ASP A 48 -14.67 3.39 16.87
CA ASP A 48 -14.30 2.00 17.17
C ASP A 48 -15.34 1.01 16.65
N GLU A 49 -16.64 1.36 16.68
CA GLU A 49 -17.72 0.58 16.10
C GLU A 49 -17.56 0.40 14.60
N GLN A 50 -17.33 1.49 13.88
CA GLN A 50 -17.07 1.46 12.44
C GLN A 50 -15.83 0.64 12.10
N ARG A 51 -14.75 0.76 12.89
CA ARG A 51 -13.51 -0.01 12.70
C ARG A 51 -13.65 -1.50 12.97
N ARG A 52 -14.62 -1.95 13.77
CA ARG A 52 -14.91 -3.39 13.97
C ARG A 52 -15.30 -4.13 12.70
N ARG A 53 -15.74 -3.41 11.66
CA ARG A 53 -16.03 -3.96 10.33
C ARG A 53 -14.77 -4.25 9.49
N GLN A 54 -13.60 -3.86 9.97
CA GLN A 54 -12.31 -3.96 9.27
C GLN A 54 -11.48 -5.13 9.81
N VAL A 55 -10.59 -5.64 8.95
CA VAL A 55 -9.62 -6.67 9.36
C VAL A 55 -8.55 -6.08 10.28
N HIS A 56 -8.12 -4.84 10.02
CA HIS A 56 -7.13 -4.15 10.84
C HIS A 56 -7.74 -2.92 11.53
N PRO A 57 -7.73 -2.86 12.87
CA PRO A 57 -8.46 -1.84 13.63
C PRO A 57 -7.88 -0.43 13.49
N SER A 58 -6.63 -0.29 13.05
CA SER A 58 -5.92 1.01 13.05
C SER A 58 -5.79 1.63 11.67
N MET A 59 -6.01 0.88 10.60
CA MET A 59 -5.71 1.35 9.25
C MET A 59 -6.59 0.65 8.21
N ILE A 60 -7.31 1.45 7.43
CA ILE A 60 -8.08 0.95 6.31
C ILE A 60 -7.19 0.90 5.06
N GLY A 61 -7.10 -0.28 4.44
CA GLY A 61 -6.41 -0.45 3.16
C GLY A 61 -7.32 -0.14 1.96
N PRO A 62 -6.74 0.01 0.74
CA PRO A 62 -7.51 0.28 -0.48
C PRO A 62 -8.62 -0.73 -0.74
N HIS A 63 -8.34 -2.02 -0.59
CA HIS A 63 -9.32 -3.09 -0.77
C HIS A 63 -10.47 -2.98 0.24
N GLU A 64 -10.18 -2.72 1.51
CA GLU A 64 -11.20 -2.59 2.54
C GLU A 64 -12.06 -1.33 2.36
N ALA A 65 -11.45 -0.22 1.96
CA ALA A 65 -12.15 1.03 1.67
C ALA A 65 -13.16 0.86 0.51
N VAL A 66 -12.73 0.24 -0.59
CA VAL A 66 -13.62 -0.07 -1.73
C VAL A 66 -14.76 -0.99 -1.31
N ARG A 67 -14.46 -2.04 -0.54
CA ARG A 67 -15.47 -2.98 -0.04
C ARG A 67 -16.47 -2.32 0.89
N LEU A 68 -16.00 -1.48 1.82
CA LEU A 68 -16.86 -0.78 2.78
C LEU A 68 -17.87 0.13 2.07
N VAL A 69 -17.40 1.00 1.17
CA VAL A 69 -18.31 1.87 0.38
C VAL A 69 -19.29 1.05 -0.44
N SER A 70 -18.85 -0.05 -1.07
CA SER A 70 -19.73 -0.93 -1.84
C SER A 70 -20.81 -1.57 -0.96
N TYR A 71 -20.47 -2.00 0.26
CA TYR A 71 -21.41 -2.65 1.18
C TYR A 71 -22.43 -1.66 1.78
N LEU A 72 -21.97 -0.45 2.10
CA LEU A 72 -22.89 0.62 2.54
C LEU A 72 -23.87 1.01 1.44
N LEU A 73 -23.40 1.19 0.19
CA LEU A 73 -24.27 1.50 -0.95
C LEU A 73 -25.27 0.40 -1.27
N SER A 74 -24.91 -0.87 -1.12
CA SER A 74 -25.80 -2.00 -1.39
C SER A 74 -26.70 -2.36 -0.22
N GLY A 75 -26.57 -1.70 0.93
CA GLY A 75 -27.27 -2.04 2.15
C GLY A 75 -26.84 -3.37 2.80
N THR A 76 -25.70 -3.94 2.34
CA THR A 76 -25.12 -5.15 2.93
C THR A 76 -24.48 -4.85 4.28
N ALA A 77 -23.90 -3.66 4.43
CA ALA A 77 -23.51 -3.10 5.71
C ALA A 77 -24.48 -1.96 6.07
N LEU A 78 -24.90 -1.93 7.33
CA LEU A 78 -25.69 -0.83 7.83
C LEU A 78 -24.76 0.27 8.37
N PRO A 79 -25.06 1.55 8.11
CA PRO A 79 -24.35 2.64 8.74
C PRO A 79 -24.58 2.60 10.26
N GLU A 80 -23.60 3.02 11.02
CA GLU A 80 -23.65 3.01 12.49
C GLU A 80 -23.78 4.43 13.05
N GLY A 81 -24.75 4.60 13.97
CA GLY A 81 -24.97 5.86 14.68
C GLY A 81 -25.17 7.05 13.74
N ASP A 82 -24.33 8.07 13.92
CA ASP A 82 -24.35 9.29 13.10
C ASP A 82 -23.46 9.19 11.84
N GLU A 83 -23.15 7.97 11.38
CA GLU A 83 -22.38 7.76 10.16
C GLU A 83 -23.10 8.40 8.97
N PRO A 84 -22.43 9.29 8.21
CA PRO A 84 -23.06 9.94 7.08
C PRO A 84 -23.37 8.94 5.96
N GLU A 85 -24.43 9.18 5.21
CA GLU A 85 -24.70 8.42 3.99
C GLU A 85 -23.55 8.55 2.99
N VAL A 86 -23.32 7.47 2.21
CA VAL A 86 -22.35 7.47 1.14
C VAL A 86 -22.78 8.43 0.04
N ASP A 87 -21.97 9.43 -0.21
CA ASP A 87 -22.20 10.42 -1.26
C ASP A 87 -21.42 10.14 -2.55
N GLN A 88 -21.64 10.96 -3.58
CA GLN A 88 -20.95 10.82 -4.87
C GLN A 88 -19.42 10.95 -4.76
N ALA A 89 -18.94 11.75 -3.82
CA ALA A 89 -17.50 11.89 -3.63
C ALA A 89 -16.88 10.65 -2.98
N ASP A 90 -17.62 9.96 -2.11
CA ASP A 90 -17.20 8.66 -1.54
C ASP A 90 -17.13 7.58 -2.63
N VAL A 91 -18.08 7.57 -3.56
CA VAL A 91 -18.07 6.68 -4.72
C VAL A 91 -16.85 6.99 -5.62
N THR A 92 -16.58 8.26 -5.86
CA THR A 92 -15.43 8.69 -6.65
C THR A 92 -14.10 8.29 -5.97
N ALA A 93 -14.04 8.45 -4.64
CA ALA A 93 -12.90 8.02 -3.84
C ALA A 93 -12.69 6.50 -3.94
N ALA A 94 -13.76 5.72 -3.79
CA ALA A 94 -13.69 4.26 -3.93
C ALA A 94 -13.22 3.84 -5.33
N LEU A 95 -13.76 4.45 -6.40
CA LEU A 95 -13.31 4.19 -7.77
C LEU A 95 -11.83 4.53 -7.98
N THR A 96 -11.35 5.61 -7.37
CA THR A 96 -9.91 5.99 -7.41
C THR A 96 -9.02 4.92 -6.77
N LEU A 97 -9.52 4.20 -5.76
CA LEU A 97 -8.79 3.15 -5.06
C LEU A 97 -8.83 1.78 -5.74
N VAL A 98 -9.72 1.54 -6.70
CA VAL A 98 -9.86 0.23 -7.37
C VAL A 98 -8.54 -0.29 -7.96
N PRO A 99 -7.70 0.50 -8.65
CA PRO A 99 -6.42 0.01 -9.14
C PRO A 99 -5.48 -0.44 -8.01
N SER A 100 -5.43 0.30 -6.90
CA SER A 100 -4.63 -0.07 -5.72
C SER A 100 -5.15 -1.34 -5.05
N ALA A 101 -6.47 -1.45 -4.89
CA ALA A 101 -7.11 -2.66 -4.34
C ALA A 101 -6.81 -3.92 -5.18
N ARG A 102 -6.75 -3.78 -6.50
CA ARG A 102 -6.34 -4.89 -7.38
C ARG A 102 -4.88 -5.26 -7.19
N ALA A 103 -4.00 -4.27 -7.02
CA ALA A 103 -2.60 -4.52 -6.76
C ALA A 103 -2.38 -5.23 -5.41
N ASP A 104 -3.13 -4.84 -4.37
CA ASP A 104 -3.11 -5.51 -3.07
C ASP A 104 -3.53 -6.99 -3.19
N LEU A 105 -4.59 -7.29 -3.96
CA LEU A 105 -5.04 -8.65 -4.21
C LEU A 105 -4.01 -9.47 -5.02
N ASP A 106 -3.38 -8.87 -6.01
CA ASP A 106 -2.31 -9.48 -6.80
C ASP A 106 -1.10 -9.84 -5.89
N GLU A 107 -0.76 -8.98 -4.94
CA GLU A 107 0.31 -9.21 -3.97
C GLU A 107 -0.05 -10.34 -2.99
N LEU A 108 -1.27 -10.35 -2.46
CA LEU A 108 -1.79 -11.41 -1.59
C LEU A 108 -1.79 -12.76 -2.31
N GLU A 109 -2.27 -12.82 -3.56
CA GLU A 109 -2.25 -14.05 -4.36
C GLU A 109 -0.81 -14.55 -4.57
N THR A 110 0.11 -13.64 -4.94
CA THR A 110 1.54 -13.98 -5.09
C THR A 110 2.12 -14.54 -3.80
N GLY A 111 1.81 -13.91 -2.67
CA GLY A 111 2.23 -14.36 -1.34
C GLY A 111 1.69 -15.75 -0.99
N LEU A 112 0.41 -16.00 -1.24
CA LEU A 112 -0.24 -17.29 -1.00
C LEU A 112 0.38 -18.39 -1.85
N ILE A 113 0.62 -18.15 -3.14
CA ILE A 113 1.27 -19.14 -4.03
C ILE A 113 2.68 -19.45 -3.54
N ARG A 114 3.45 -18.43 -3.12
CA ARG A 114 4.80 -18.62 -2.57
C ARG A 114 4.78 -19.46 -1.30
N MET A 115 3.84 -19.18 -0.39
CA MET A 115 3.68 -19.96 0.83
C MET A 115 3.23 -21.40 0.54
N ALA A 116 2.31 -21.61 -0.39
CA ALA A 116 1.87 -22.94 -0.83
C ALA A 116 3.05 -23.74 -1.39
N ARG A 117 3.88 -23.13 -2.24
CA ARG A 117 5.10 -23.77 -2.74
C ARG A 117 6.09 -24.10 -1.62
N GLY A 118 6.28 -23.20 -0.67
CA GLY A 118 7.14 -23.42 0.50
C GLY A 118 6.67 -24.56 1.41
N ARG A 119 5.37 -24.88 1.38
CA ARG A 119 4.75 -26.01 2.07
C ARG A 119 4.70 -27.32 1.25
N GLY A 120 5.33 -27.33 0.06
CA GLY A 120 5.44 -28.53 -0.78
C GLY A 120 4.28 -28.74 -1.76
N MET A 121 3.28 -27.83 -1.82
CA MET A 121 2.20 -27.96 -2.80
C MET A 121 2.74 -27.96 -4.22
N THR A 122 2.20 -28.85 -5.05
CA THR A 122 2.52 -28.94 -6.47
C THR A 122 1.83 -27.83 -7.27
N TRP A 123 2.32 -27.53 -8.47
CA TRP A 123 1.64 -26.62 -9.38
C TRP A 123 0.26 -27.13 -9.83
N GLN A 124 0.04 -28.45 -9.81
CA GLN A 124 -1.27 -29.05 -10.09
C GLN A 124 -2.28 -28.69 -8.99
N GLU A 125 -1.89 -28.81 -7.72
CA GLU A 125 -2.76 -28.48 -6.57
C GLU A 125 -3.04 -26.98 -6.52
N ILE A 126 -2.04 -26.15 -6.81
CA ILE A 126 -2.22 -24.68 -6.88
C ILE A 126 -3.14 -24.32 -8.05
N ALA A 127 -2.99 -24.93 -9.22
CA ALA A 127 -3.88 -24.72 -10.34
C ALA A 127 -5.32 -25.08 -10.00
N PHE A 128 -5.51 -26.21 -9.34
CA PHE A 128 -6.82 -26.63 -8.86
C PHE A 128 -7.44 -25.58 -7.90
N GLY A 129 -6.68 -25.12 -6.90
CA GLY A 129 -7.13 -24.08 -5.96
C GLY A 129 -7.48 -22.75 -6.62
N LEU A 130 -6.79 -22.40 -7.70
CA LEU A 130 -7.03 -21.16 -8.48
C LEU A 130 -8.12 -21.34 -9.56
N GLY A 131 -8.72 -22.52 -9.68
CA GLY A 131 -9.68 -22.81 -10.75
C GLY A 131 -9.06 -22.84 -12.15
N LEU A 132 -7.76 -23.12 -12.25
CA LEU A 132 -7.03 -23.16 -13.54
C LEU A 132 -6.92 -24.59 -14.05
N GLY A 133 -7.04 -24.76 -15.37
CA GLY A 133 -7.06 -26.08 -16.01
C GLY A 133 -5.71 -26.80 -16.05
N THR A 134 -4.58 -26.11 -15.87
CA THR A 134 -3.24 -26.71 -16.00
C THR A 134 -2.24 -26.13 -15.01
N PRO A 135 -1.24 -26.94 -14.56
CA PRO A 135 -0.12 -26.45 -13.74
C PRO A 135 0.67 -25.32 -14.39
N GLN A 136 0.78 -25.38 -15.70
CA GLN A 136 1.46 -24.37 -16.52
C GLN A 136 0.78 -23.01 -16.40
N ALA A 137 -0.56 -22.98 -16.44
CA ALA A 137 -1.33 -21.73 -16.28
C ALA A 137 -1.12 -21.11 -14.90
N ALA A 138 -1.07 -21.92 -13.84
CA ALA A 138 -0.79 -21.43 -12.47
C ALA A 138 0.62 -20.83 -12.37
N ARG A 139 1.61 -21.51 -12.95
CA ARG A 139 2.99 -21.01 -12.97
C ARG A 139 3.11 -19.68 -13.73
N GLN A 140 2.54 -19.59 -14.93
CA GLN A 140 2.54 -18.37 -15.74
C GLN A 140 1.81 -17.22 -15.03
N ARG A 141 0.70 -17.52 -14.34
CA ARG A 141 -0.02 -16.52 -13.53
C ARG A 141 0.87 -15.99 -12.41
N TYR A 142 1.53 -16.86 -11.66
CA TYR A 142 2.47 -16.46 -10.62
C TYR A 142 3.63 -15.61 -11.16
N GLU A 143 4.27 -16.02 -12.26
CA GLU A 143 5.38 -15.28 -12.87
C GLU A 143 4.95 -13.87 -13.31
N ARG A 144 3.77 -13.73 -13.88
CA ARG A 144 3.20 -12.45 -14.27
C ARG A 144 2.90 -11.54 -13.08
N LEU A 145 2.33 -12.07 -12.00
CA LEU A 145 2.03 -11.32 -10.78
C LEU A 145 3.31 -10.90 -10.06
N ALA A 146 4.26 -11.81 -9.90
CA ALA A 146 5.55 -11.55 -9.27
C ALA A 146 6.35 -10.49 -10.04
N GLY A 147 6.29 -10.51 -11.38
CA GLY A 147 6.93 -9.50 -12.23
C GLY A 147 6.35 -8.09 -12.03
N ARG A 148 5.04 -7.97 -11.82
CA ARG A 148 4.39 -6.67 -11.52
C ARG A 148 4.77 -6.16 -10.13
N ALA A 149 4.76 -7.02 -9.11
CA ALA A 149 5.15 -6.67 -7.75
C ALA A 149 6.63 -6.19 -7.68
N GLY A 150 7.53 -6.82 -8.43
CA GLY A 150 8.94 -6.41 -8.52
C GLY A 150 9.17 -5.09 -9.28
N GLY A 151 8.28 -4.72 -10.19
CA GLY A 151 8.35 -3.47 -10.96
C GLY A 151 7.84 -2.25 -10.19
N GLY A 152 6.87 -2.42 -9.30
CA GLY A 152 6.27 -1.34 -8.50
C GLY A 152 7.07 -0.95 -7.25
N GLY A 153 8.05 -1.75 -6.85
CA GLY A 153 8.80 -1.57 -5.59
C GLY A 153 9.97 -0.58 -5.63
N ARG A 154 10.29 0.04 -6.76
CA ARG A 154 11.43 0.98 -6.85
C ARG A 154 11.17 2.38 -6.26
N GLY A 155 9.96 2.64 -5.75
CA GLY A 155 9.60 3.93 -5.15
C GLY A 155 9.46 3.96 -3.62
N ARG A 156 9.54 2.82 -2.91
CA ARG A 156 9.53 2.80 -1.44
C ARG A 156 10.95 2.70 -0.90
N GLY A 157 11.68 3.81 -0.96
CA GLY A 157 12.91 4.00 -0.20
C GLY A 157 12.59 4.01 1.29
N VAL A 158 12.79 2.89 1.95
CA VAL A 158 12.91 2.85 3.40
C VAL A 158 14.23 3.52 3.74
N ALA A 159 14.18 4.72 4.31
CA ALA A 159 15.32 5.34 4.97
C ALA A 159 15.76 4.43 6.12
N GLY A 160 16.77 3.62 5.88
CA GLY A 160 17.43 2.81 6.89
C GLY A 160 18.19 3.72 7.83
N ALA A 161 17.78 3.77 9.09
CA ALA A 161 18.57 4.31 10.17
C ALA A 161 19.84 3.45 10.34
N GLY A 162 20.98 4.02 10.02
CA GLY A 162 22.27 3.48 10.39
C GLY A 162 22.44 3.56 11.90
N ALA A 163 22.69 2.44 12.54
CA ALA A 163 23.25 2.38 13.87
C ALA A 163 24.68 1.84 13.73
N ASP A 164 25.60 2.76 13.73
CA ASP A 164 27.01 2.57 14.06
C ASP A 164 27.14 2.10 15.52
N GLY A 165 28.00 1.16 15.76
CA GLY A 165 28.25 0.64 17.10
C GLY A 165 29.44 -0.33 17.08
N GLY A 166 30.60 0.14 16.65
CA GLY A 166 31.83 -0.59 16.85
C GLY A 166 32.25 -0.56 18.32
N GLU A 167 32.58 -1.71 18.87
CA GLU A 167 33.51 -1.77 19.97
C GLU A 167 34.34 -3.05 19.90
N ARG A 168 35.60 -2.81 19.58
CA ARG A 168 36.71 -3.75 19.74
C ARG A 168 37.11 -3.79 21.20
N THR A 169 37.21 -4.96 21.78
CA THR A 169 38.13 -5.19 22.89
C THR A 169 38.87 -6.50 22.65
N ALA A 170 40.12 -6.34 22.38
CA ALA A 170 41.16 -7.36 22.48
C ALA A 170 41.56 -7.48 23.97
N GLN A 171 41.85 -8.68 24.38
CA GLN A 171 42.81 -9.08 25.44
C GLN A 171 42.74 -10.58 25.55
N ASP A 172 43.74 -11.26 25.17
CA ASP A 172 45.11 -11.48 25.68
C ASP A 172 45.16 -12.68 26.61
N SER A 173 46.04 -13.59 26.22
CA SER A 173 46.40 -14.88 26.85
C SER A 173 47.13 -14.68 28.21
N PRO A 174 47.41 -15.67 29.03
CA PRO A 174 48.32 -16.79 28.67
C PRO A 174 47.69 -18.18 28.79
#